data_4ce7547148007c95f6d7f294ecc46c9f
#
_entry.id   4ce7547148007c95f6d7f294ecc46c9f
#
_cell.length_a   1.000
_cell.length_b   1.000
_cell.length_c   1.000
_cell.angle_alpha   90.00
_cell.angle_beta   90.00
_cell.angle_gamma   90.00
#
_symmetry.space_group_name_H-M   'P 1'
#
loop_
_entity.id
_entity.type
_entity.pdbx_description
1 polymer ?
#
loop_
_entity_poly.entity_id
_entity_poly.type
_entity_poly.pdbx_seq_one_letter_code
_entity_poly.pdbx_strand_id
1 'polypeptide(L)'
;MEIRKLTVIMIGLILTCLSLSSTALADGARSYISPTGSDNRPCTRTQPCRTFDGAQVKTDAGGEIVAMDTGTYDPATVTKSITLAAAPGADVAIRANAGNAVTISPNAGDIVVLRGLRLVGPGKNVAGTNGVLLDITSPNCCVSVHIENSIISDFDKGVQIDLGVASLLLVSDTAFRSNKIGVNFSVGGADSNGASITRSRFEKNEVGLLTFTGNSVTVSNSTAAGNGVAFQTDQGGKLDVVKSIITKNGAGVKTSGGGHLRIADCAITGNGTGVSTGLGIVSSMGNNMIINNDIDVAGTQNFLTFLPR
;
A
#
# COMPACT_ATOMS: atom_id res chain seq x y z
N MET A 1 -9.60 17.32 -75.10
CA MET A 1 -8.26 17.10 -74.50
C MET A 1 -8.17 17.68 -73.07
N GLU A 2 -9.07 18.52 -72.64
CA GLU A 2 -9.06 19.16 -71.32
C GLU A 2 -9.66 18.31 -70.16
N ILE A 3 -10.68 17.50 -70.46
CA ILE A 3 -11.36 16.67 -69.43
C ILE A 3 -10.41 15.60 -68.85
N ARG A 4 -9.51 15.02 -69.64
CA ARG A 4 -8.48 14.05 -69.15
C ARG A 4 -7.43 14.67 -68.23
N LYS A 5 -7.08 15.92 -68.40
CA LYS A 5 -6.13 16.64 -67.55
C LYS A 5 -6.69 16.97 -66.16
N LEU A 6 -8.01 17.33 -66.12
CA LEU A 6 -8.69 17.62 -64.84
C LEU A 6 -8.84 16.36 -63.98
N THR A 7 -9.14 15.20 -64.60
CA THR A 7 -9.29 13.92 -63.86
C THR A 7 -7.98 13.43 -63.25
N VAL A 8 -6.86 13.63 -63.95
CA VAL A 8 -5.54 13.24 -63.43
C VAL A 8 -5.11 14.16 -62.29
N ILE A 9 -5.42 15.43 -62.33
CA ILE A 9 -5.12 16.41 -61.23
C ILE A 9 -5.99 16.12 -60.01
N MET A 10 -7.28 15.78 -60.16
CA MET A 10 -8.13 15.41 -59.03
C MET A 10 -7.68 14.07 -58.37
N ILE A 11 -7.27 13.08 -59.13
CA ILE A 11 -6.76 11.79 -58.58
C ILE A 11 -5.41 12.03 -57.88
N GLY A 12 -4.54 12.90 -58.40
CA GLY A 12 -3.30 13.27 -57.75
C GLY A 12 -3.53 14.00 -56.42
N LEU A 13 -4.53 14.87 -56.30
CA LEU A 13 -4.86 15.60 -55.06
C LEU A 13 -5.49 14.69 -54.00
N ILE A 14 -6.25 13.66 -54.41
CA ILE A 14 -6.84 12.69 -53.48
C ILE A 14 -5.79 11.72 -52.94
N LEU A 15 -4.76 11.37 -53.72
CA LEU A 15 -3.70 10.47 -53.27
C LEU A 15 -2.70 11.14 -52.30
N THR A 16 -2.54 12.46 -52.34
CA THR A 16 -1.67 13.18 -51.42
C THR A 16 -2.32 13.45 -50.05
N CYS A 17 -3.63 13.31 -49.91
CA CYS A 17 -4.34 13.45 -48.62
C CYS A 17 -4.33 12.17 -47.74
N LEU A 18 -3.88 11.01 -48.27
CA LEU A 18 -3.86 9.76 -47.50
C LEU A 18 -2.57 9.44 -46.78
N SER A 19 -1.60 10.34 -46.77
CA SER A 19 -0.33 10.15 -46.01
C SER A 19 -0.21 11.05 -44.82
N LEU A 20 -1.30 11.50 -44.20
CA LEU A 20 -1.31 11.94 -42.83
C LEU A 20 -1.20 10.67 -41.96
N SER A 21 0.03 10.17 -41.85
CA SER A 21 0.39 9.29 -40.74
C SER A 21 -0.02 10.00 -39.47
N SER A 22 -1.15 9.62 -38.90
CA SER A 22 -1.45 9.95 -37.53
C SER A 22 -0.25 9.41 -36.71
N THR A 23 0.67 10.27 -36.35
CA THR A 23 1.52 9.99 -35.20
C THR A 23 0.51 9.77 -34.08
N ALA A 24 0.33 8.50 -33.72
CA ALA A 24 -0.35 8.18 -32.47
C ALA A 24 0.47 8.90 -31.40
N LEU A 25 -0.05 10.06 -30.96
CA LEU A 25 0.42 10.69 -29.74
C LEU A 25 0.34 9.58 -28.69
N ALA A 26 1.45 9.34 -28.01
CA ALA A 26 1.45 8.46 -26.86
C ALA A 26 0.28 8.92 -26.00
N ASP A 27 -0.68 8.01 -25.78
CA ASP A 27 -1.79 8.26 -24.88
C ASP A 27 -1.14 8.46 -23.51
N GLY A 28 -1.01 9.70 -23.05
CA GLY A 28 -0.36 10.05 -21.78
C GLY A 28 -1.03 9.40 -20.56
N ALA A 29 -2.18 8.77 -20.78
CA ALA A 29 -2.90 8.00 -19.77
C ALA A 29 -2.19 6.69 -19.39
N ARG A 30 -1.30 6.12 -20.24
CA ARG A 30 -0.60 4.87 -19.93
C ARG A 30 0.82 4.84 -20.47
N SER A 31 1.77 4.52 -19.60
CA SER A 31 3.18 4.31 -19.93
C SER A 31 3.63 2.90 -19.56
N TYR A 32 4.72 2.46 -20.15
CA TYR A 32 5.25 1.12 -19.97
C TYR A 32 6.72 1.15 -19.57
N ILE A 33 7.08 0.26 -18.64
CA ILE A 33 8.47 0.08 -18.23
C ILE A 33 8.89 -1.39 -18.33
N SER A 34 10.20 -1.59 -18.51
CA SER A 34 10.86 -2.89 -18.56
C SER A 34 12.27 -2.78 -17.98
N PRO A 35 12.83 -3.84 -17.34
CA PRO A 35 14.21 -3.83 -16.87
C PRO A 35 15.23 -3.59 -17.98
N THR A 36 14.87 -3.88 -19.24
CA THR A 36 15.68 -3.64 -20.43
C THR A 36 15.30 -2.36 -21.17
N GLY A 37 14.41 -1.55 -20.59
CA GLY A 37 13.98 -0.27 -21.13
C GLY A 37 15.02 0.83 -21.01
N SER A 38 14.65 2.05 -21.41
CA SER A 38 15.49 3.24 -21.27
C SER A 38 14.61 4.48 -21.08
N ASP A 39 14.93 5.31 -20.11
CA ASP A 39 14.15 6.51 -19.80
C ASP A 39 14.28 7.62 -20.88
N ASN A 40 15.18 7.45 -21.83
CA ASN A 40 15.27 8.27 -23.04
C ASN A 40 14.20 7.92 -24.09
N ARG A 41 13.47 6.81 -23.91
CA ARG A 41 12.41 6.36 -24.83
C ARG A 41 11.05 6.97 -24.45
N PRO A 42 10.06 6.95 -25.34
CA PRO A 42 8.74 7.55 -25.10
C PRO A 42 7.85 6.76 -24.12
N CYS A 43 8.33 5.70 -23.48
CA CYS A 43 7.61 4.81 -22.57
C CYS A 43 6.38 4.12 -23.19
N THR A 44 6.38 3.92 -24.49
CA THR A 44 5.36 3.11 -25.18
C THR A 44 5.61 1.62 -24.96
N ARG A 45 4.62 0.79 -25.29
CA ARG A 45 4.74 -0.67 -25.16
C ARG A 45 5.89 -1.26 -25.96
N THR A 46 6.20 -0.69 -27.12
CA THR A 46 7.33 -1.14 -27.99
C THR A 46 8.64 -0.47 -27.66
N GLN A 47 8.62 0.66 -26.97
CA GLN A 47 9.80 1.41 -26.55
C GLN A 47 9.65 1.80 -25.06
N PRO A 48 9.74 0.82 -24.16
CA PRO A 48 9.50 1.06 -22.73
C PRO A 48 10.60 1.89 -22.07
N CYS A 49 10.22 2.61 -21.03
CA CYS A 49 11.16 3.22 -20.10
C CYS A 49 11.78 2.16 -19.19
N ARG A 50 12.83 2.52 -18.45
CA ARG A 50 13.48 1.62 -17.51
C ARG A 50 12.88 1.72 -16.11
N THR A 51 12.58 2.95 -15.66
CA THR A 51 12.20 3.24 -14.28
C THR A 51 10.78 3.78 -14.17
N PHE A 52 10.19 3.64 -13.00
CA PHE A 52 8.90 4.29 -12.67
C PHE A 52 9.04 5.82 -12.72
N ASP A 53 10.15 6.37 -12.20
CA ASP A 53 10.40 7.82 -12.19
C ASP A 53 10.52 8.38 -13.62
N GLY A 54 11.25 7.70 -14.50
CA GLY A 54 11.37 8.09 -15.91
C GLY A 54 10.04 8.01 -16.67
N ALA A 55 9.21 7.02 -16.35
CA ALA A 55 7.88 6.90 -16.94
C ALA A 55 6.89 7.92 -16.36
N GLN A 56 6.97 8.24 -15.07
CA GLN A 56 6.07 9.21 -14.43
C GLN A 56 6.12 10.59 -15.08
N VAL A 57 7.29 11.02 -15.56
CA VAL A 57 7.43 12.30 -16.26
C VAL A 57 6.59 12.35 -17.55
N LYS A 58 6.37 11.20 -18.18
CA LYS A 58 5.69 11.04 -19.49
C LYS A 58 4.26 10.56 -19.37
N THR A 59 3.82 10.23 -18.16
CA THR A 59 2.45 9.78 -17.88
C THR A 59 1.64 10.95 -17.35
N ASP A 60 0.43 11.14 -17.79
CA ASP A 60 -0.47 12.18 -17.29
C ASP A 60 -0.86 11.91 -15.81
N ALA A 61 -1.28 12.94 -15.11
CA ALA A 61 -1.86 12.77 -13.78
C ALA A 61 -3.12 11.91 -13.87
N GLY A 62 -3.26 10.94 -12.96
CA GLY A 62 -4.32 9.93 -12.99
C GLY A 62 -4.05 8.76 -13.93
N GLY A 63 -2.94 8.78 -14.68
CA GLY A 63 -2.56 7.70 -15.59
C GLY A 63 -1.96 6.48 -14.89
N GLU A 64 -1.55 5.50 -15.70
CA GLU A 64 -1.02 4.21 -15.22
C GLU A 64 0.36 3.92 -15.82
N ILE A 65 1.32 3.51 -14.98
CA ILE A 65 2.61 2.98 -15.41
C ILE A 65 2.59 1.46 -15.21
N VAL A 66 2.75 0.72 -16.30
CA VAL A 66 2.72 -0.75 -16.29
C VAL A 66 4.14 -1.31 -16.44
N ALA A 67 4.62 -1.99 -15.42
CA ALA A 67 5.82 -2.81 -15.50
C ALA A 67 5.48 -4.11 -16.22
N MET A 68 5.98 -4.26 -17.45
CA MET A 68 5.56 -5.33 -18.37
C MET A 68 6.22 -6.66 -18.08
N ASP A 69 7.44 -6.65 -17.62
CA ASP A 69 8.29 -7.84 -17.55
C ASP A 69 8.64 -8.21 -16.12
N THR A 70 8.74 -9.50 -15.86
CA THR A 70 9.31 -10.02 -14.61
C THR A 70 10.74 -9.51 -14.44
N GLY A 71 11.03 -8.96 -13.27
CA GLY A 71 12.37 -8.47 -12.98
C GLY A 71 12.46 -7.56 -11.76
N THR A 72 13.66 -7.02 -11.57
CA THR A 72 13.94 -6.07 -10.50
C THR A 72 13.95 -4.64 -11.05
N TYR A 73 13.22 -3.78 -10.38
CA TYR A 73 13.09 -2.37 -10.68
C TYR A 73 13.68 -1.54 -9.56
N ASP A 74 14.14 -0.36 -9.92
CA ASP A 74 14.69 0.61 -8.97
C ASP A 74 13.58 1.21 -8.09
N PRO A 75 13.90 1.75 -6.90
CA PRO A 75 12.97 2.50 -6.07
C PRO A 75 12.30 3.65 -6.84
N ALA A 76 11.10 4.01 -6.42
CA ALA A 76 10.28 5.04 -7.09
C ALA A 76 9.87 6.16 -6.14
N THR A 77 9.80 7.39 -6.65
CA THR A 77 9.24 8.56 -5.96
C THR A 77 7.99 9.04 -6.69
N VAL A 78 6.84 8.93 -6.03
CA VAL A 78 5.54 9.30 -6.60
C VAL A 78 5.16 10.70 -6.13
N THR A 79 4.95 11.62 -7.10
CA THR A 79 4.70 13.04 -6.83
C THR A 79 3.37 13.57 -7.36
N LYS A 80 2.51 12.70 -7.89
CA LYS A 80 1.19 13.05 -8.44
C LYS A 80 0.25 11.87 -8.40
N SER A 81 -1.02 12.09 -8.70
CA SER A 81 -1.99 11.01 -8.94
C SER A 81 -1.48 10.07 -10.02
N ILE A 82 -1.30 8.78 -9.70
CA ILE A 82 -0.81 7.78 -10.64
C ILE A 82 -1.01 6.35 -10.11
N THR A 83 -1.14 5.41 -11.04
CA THR A 83 -1.11 3.97 -10.73
C THR A 83 0.23 3.37 -11.15
N LEU A 84 0.93 2.72 -10.23
CA LEU A 84 2.07 1.84 -10.51
C LEU A 84 1.59 0.39 -10.49
N ALA A 85 1.65 -0.29 -11.61
CA ALA A 85 1.09 -1.65 -11.73
C ALA A 85 2.07 -2.65 -12.34
N ALA A 86 2.01 -3.89 -11.88
CA ALA A 86 2.56 -5.03 -12.58
C ALA A 86 1.60 -5.50 -13.67
N ALA A 87 2.14 -5.86 -14.84
CA ALA A 87 1.36 -6.54 -15.86
C ALA A 87 0.87 -7.91 -15.34
N PRO A 88 -0.28 -8.41 -15.79
CA PRO A 88 -0.76 -9.73 -15.41
C PRO A 88 0.28 -10.81 -15.69
N GLY A 89 0.64 -11.60 -14.65
CA GLY A 89 1.61 -12.68 -14.73
C GLY A 89 3.08 -12.25 -14.59
N ALA A 90 3.40 -10.97 -14.53
CA ALA A 90 4.75 -10.48 -14.28
C ALA A 90 5.04 -10.41 -12.76
N ASP A 91 6.20 -10.93 -12.33
CA ASP A 91 6.72 -10.73 -10.97
C ASP A 91 7.60 -9.47 -10.95
N VAL A 92 7.00 -8.36 -10.58
CA VAL A 92 7.63 -7.03 -10.55
C VAL A 92 8.13 -6.74 -9.15
N ALA A 93 9.44 -6.82 -8.96
CA ALA A 93 10.09 -6.54 -7.69
C ALA A 93 10.72 -5.13 -7.69
N ILE A 94 10.22 -4.25 -6.84
CA ILE A 94 10.93 -3.01 -6.51
C ILE A 94 11.83 -3.31 -5.32
N ARG A 95 13.14 -3.20 -5.52
CA ARG A 95 14.13 -3.53 -4.49
C ARG A 95 14.80 -2.28 -3.96
N ALA A 96 14.69 -2.06 -2.66
CA ALA A 96 15.47 -1.05 -1.96
C ALA A 96 16.67 -1.72 -1.28
N ASN A 97 17.87 -1.26 -1.58
CA ASN A 97 19.08 -1.69 -0.89
C ASN A 97 19.34 -0.84 0.36
N ALA A 98 18.75 0.35 0.42
CA ALA A 98 18.69 1.28 1.54
C ALA A 98 17.52 2.23 1.31
N GLY A 99 17.00 2.90 2.35
CA GLY A 99 15.88 3.83 2.24
C GLY A 99 14.57 3.17 1.86
N ASN A 100 13.79 3.79 1.00
CA ASN A 100 12.43 3.39 0.68
C ASN A 100 12.35 2.69 -0.68
N ALA A 101 11.47 1.69 -0.84
CA ALA A 101 11.17 1.15 -2.16
C ALA A 101 10.22 2.07 -2.94
N VAL A 102 9.22 2.63 -2.28
CA VAL A 102 8.35 3.65 -2.85
C VAL A 102 8.18 4.79 -1.85
N THR A 103 8.51 6.01 -2.27
CA THR A 103 8.22 7.24 -1.52
C THR A 103 7.04 7.93 -2.18
N ILE A 104 6.00 8.25 -1.41
CA ILE A 104 4.78 8.91 -1.89
C ILE A 104 4.75 10.31 -1.29
N SER A 105 4.98 11.31 -2.12
CA SER A 105 5.01 12.74 -1.77
C SER A 105 4.21 13.57 -2.78
N PRO A 106 2.91 13.34 -2.92
CA PRO A 106 2.05 13.98 -3.90
C PRO A 106 1.45 15.28 -3.37
N ASN A 107 0.66 15.95 -4.22
CA ASN A 107 -0.11 17.12 -3.83
C ASN A 107 -1.41 16.70 -3.10
N ALA A 108 -2.05 17.70 -2.49
CA ALA A 108 -3.38 17.54 -1.90
C ALA A 108 -4.42 17.03 -2.92
N GLY A 109 -5.24 16.08 -2.51
CA GLY A 109 -6.29 15.49 -3.36
C GLY A 109 -5.79 14.41 -4.31
N ASP A 110 -4.48 14.14 -4.37
CA ASP A 110 -3.95 13.09 -5.23
C ASP A 110 -4.34 11.69 -4.77
N ILE A 111 -4.47 10.80 -5.76
CA ILE A 111 -4.74 9.37 -5.55
C ILE A 111 -3.57 8.58 -6.13
N VAL A 112 -2.92 7.78 -5.30
CA VAL A 112 -1.83 6.89 -5.71
C VAL A 112 -2.26 5.43 -5.54
N VAL A 113 -2.06 4.62 -6.57
CA VAL A 113 -2.37 3.18 -6.53
C VAL A 113 -1.10 2.37 -6.79
N LEU A 114 -0.79 1.42 -5.90
CA LEU A 114 0.26 0.43 -6.06
C LEU A 114 -0.40 -0.94 -6.23
N ARG A 115 -0.25 -1.56 -7.40
CA ARG A 115 -0.97 -2.80 -7.72
C ARG A 115 -0.07 -3.91 -8.21
N GLY A 116 -0.15 -5.09 -7.59
CA GLY A 116 0.52 -6.29 -8.04
C GLY A 116 2.04 -6.28 -7.86
N LEU A 117 2.56 -5.43 -6.99
CA LEU A 117 3.99 -5.19 -6.81
C LEU A 117 4.56 -6.01 -5.66
N ARG A 118 5.82 -6.40 -5.79
CA ARG A 118 6.60 -6.99 -4.71
C ARG A 118 7.70 -6.02 -4.26
N LEU A 119 7.50 -5.41 -3.09
CA LEU A 119 8.48 -4.50 -2.49
C LEU A 119 9.40 -5.32 -1.57
N VAL A 120 10.71 -5.23 -1.80
CA VAL A 120 11.71 -6.05 -1.10
C VAL A 120 12.78 -5.16 -0.49
N GLY A 121 12.91 -5.25 0.82
CA GLY A 121 13.91 -4.49 1.59
C GLY A 121 15.25 -5.21 1.74
N PRO A 122 16.22 -4.54 2.34
CA PRO A 122 17.57 -5.09 2.60
C PRO A 122 17.61 -5.98 3.86
N GLY A 123 16.49 -6.11 4.56
CA GLY A 123 16.35 -6.83 5.82
C GLY A 123 15.68 -5.98 6.89
N LYS A 124 14.83 -6.59 7.70
CA LYS A 124 14.03 -5.91 8.74
C LYS A 124 14.83 -5.17 9.81
N ASN A 125 16.10 -5.48 9.96
CA ASN A 125 16.99 -4.86 10.95
C ASN A 125 17.79 -3.67 10.38
N VAL A 126 17.59 -3.33 9.11
CA VAL A 126 18.22 -2.13 8.51
C VAL A 126 17.29 -0.95 8.80
N ALA A 127 17.63 -0.17 9.82
CA ALA A 127 16.83 0.94 10.30
C ALA A 127 16.58 2.00 9.22
N GLY A 128 15.42 2.63 9.26
CA GLY A 128 15.05 3.71 8.34
C GLY A 128 14.67 3.24 6.93
N THR A 129 14.48 1.93 6.72
CA THR A 129 14.05 1.39 5.44
C THR A 129 12.54 1.17 5.43
N ASN A 130 11.85 1.62 4.38
CA ASN A 130 10.41 1.47 4.25
C ASN A 130 10.05 0.82 2.91
N GLY A 131 9.08 -0.07 2.92
CA GLY A 131 8.48 -0.57 1.67
C GLY A 131 7.73 0.57 0.97
N VAL A 132 6.84 1.23 1.69
CA VAL A 132 6.17 2.46 1.27
C VAL A 132 6.32 3.50 2.37
N LEU A 133 6.86 4.66 2.04
CA LEU A 133 6.84 5.84 2.90
C LEU A 133 5.80 6.83 2.36
N LEU A 134 4.80 7.15 3.17
CA LEU A 134 3.93 8.29 2.93
C LEU A 134 4.58 9.51 3.60
N ASP A 135 5.28 10.31 2.79
CA ASP A 135 5.95 11.54 3.20
C ASP A 135 5.12 12.74 2.74
N ILE A 136 4.11 13.07 3.55
CA ILE A 136 3.18 14.15 3.21
C ILE A 136 3.45 15.32 4.14
N THR A 137 4.35 16.19 3.73
CA THR A 137 4.75 17.40 4.46
C THR A 137 3.90 18.62 4.08
N SER A 138 3.03 18.50 3.09
CA SER A 138 2.21 19.61 2.60
C SER A 138 1.13 19.99 3.63
N PRO A 139 0.86 21.29 3.89
CA PRO A 139 -0.24 21.74 4.73
C PRO A 139 -1.63 21.44 4.15
N ASN A 140 -1.69 20.87 2.95
CA ASN A 140 -2.93 20.56 2.24
C ASN A 140 -3.29 19.10 2.44
N CYS A 141 -4.45 18.82 3.02
CA CYS A 141 -4.96 17.50 3.37
C CYS A 141 -5.33 16.61 2.16
N CYS A 142 -5.59 15.37 2.46
CA CYS A 142 -6.43 14.45 1.68
C CYS A 142 -5.74 13.74 0.51
N VAL A 143 -4.62 13.08 0.77
CA VAL A 143 -4.05 12.09 -0.16
C VAL A 143 -4.71 10.74 0.10
N SER A 144 -5.06 10.02 -0.97
CA SER A 144 -5.53 8.63 -0.91
C SER A 144 -4.49 7.70 -1.51
N VAL A 145 -4.06 6.70 -0.73
CA VAL A 145 -3.11 5.69 -1.19
C VAL A 145 -3.77 4.32 -1.15
N HIS A 146 -3.75 3.63 -2.27
CA HIS A 146 -4.27 2.27 -2.42
C HIS A 146 -3.13 1.30 -2.66
N ILE A 147 -3.06 0.23 -1.87
CA ILE A 147 -2.10 -0.86 -2.06
C ILE A 147 -2.90 -2.15 -2.27
N GLU A 148 -2.79 -2.73 -3.45
CA GLU A 148 -3.62 -3.83 -3.90
C GLU A 148 -2.77 -5.01 -4.37
N ASN A 149 -3.16 -6.23 -3.99
CA ASN A 149 -2.56 -7.47 -4.49
C ASN A 149 -1.03 -7.47 -4.49
N SER A 150 -0.43 -6.98 -3.41
CA SER A 150 1.01 -6.72 -3.31
C SER A 150 1.68 -7.52 -2.19
N ILE A 151 2.99 -7.60 -2.21
CA ILE A 151 3.80 -8.20 -1.15
C ILE A 151 4.84 -7.17 -0.70
N ILE A 152 4.92 -6.93 0.60
CA ILE A 152 5.88 -5.98 1.19
C ILE A 152 6.68 -6.71 2.26
N SER A 153 7.99 -6.88 2.03
CA SER A 153 8.83 -7.73 2.88
C SER A 153 10.22 -7.17 3.17
N ASP A 154 10.73 -7.59 4.33
CA ASP A 154 12.13 -7.42 4.72
C ASP A 154 12.55 -5.96 4.94
N PHE A 155 11.64 -5.11 5.44
CA PHE A 155 11.88 -3.72 5.80
C PHE A 155 11.87 -3.50 7.32
N ASP A 156 12.47 -2.38 7.78
CA ASP A 156 12.23 -1.85 9.13
C ASP A 156 10.71 -1.58 9.28
N LYS A 157 10.11 -0.90 8.28
CA LYS A 157 8.66 -0.73 8.23
C LYS A 157 8.13 -1.05 6.83
N GLY A 158 7.18 -1.96 6.73
CA GLY A 158 6.58 -2.31 5.44
C GLY A 158 5.87 -1.11 4.84
N VAL A 159 4.97 -0.48 5.59
CA VAL A 159 4.37 0.83 5.27
C VAL A 159 4.57 1.75 6.45
N GLN A 160 5.13 2.92 6.20
CA GLN A 160 5.30 4.00 7.16
C GLN A 160 4.43 5.19 6.76
N ILE A 161 3.60 5.63 7.68
CA ILE A 161 2.77 6.81 7.52
C ILE A 161 3.29 7.86 8.51
N ASP A 162 4.03 8.85 7.98
CA ASP A 162 4.50 10.02 8.71
C ASP A 162 3.62 11.20 8.31
N LEU A 163 2.69 11.59 9.19
CA LEU A 163 1.67 12.52 8.77
C LEU A 163 1.49 13.69 9.73
N GLY A 164 1.57 14.88 9.16
CA GLY A 164 1.00 16.08 9.72
C GLY A 164 -0.43 16.41 9.23
N VAL A 165 -1.00 15.60 8.30
CA VAL A 165 -2.27 15.91 7.62
C VAL A 165 -3.13 14.66 7.41
N ALA A 166 -4.45 14.84 7.33
CA ALA A 166 -5.40 13.75 7.12
C ALA A 166 -5.13 13.04 5.79
N SER A 167 -5.01 11.73 5.82
CA SER A 167 -4.88 10.88 4.63
C SER A 167 -5.68 9.60 4.77
N LEU A 168 -5.93 8.95 3.65
CA LEU A 168 -6.62 7.68 3.57
C LEU A 168 -5.71 6.61 3.00
N LEU A 169 -5.44 5.56 3.77
CA LEU A 169 -4.76 4.35 3.30
C LEU A 169 -5.76 3.22 3.10
N LEU A 170 -5.88 2.72 1.89
CA LEU A 170 -6.67 1.54 1.56
C LEU A 170 -5.75 0.40 1.14
N VAL A 171 -5.83 -0.71 1.85
CA VAL A 171 -5.02 -1.90 1.55
C VAL A 171 -5.94 -3.08 1.33
N SER A 172 -5.75 -3.79 0.23
CA SER A 172 -6.47 -5.03 -0.03
C SER A 172 -5.57 -6.13 -0.59
N ASP A 173 -5.88 -7.37 -0.23
CA ASP A 173 -5.24 -8.57 -0.80
C ASP A 173 -3.70 -8.55 -0.73
N THR A 174 -3.14 -7.90 0.29
CA THR A 174 -1.70 -7.61 0.42
C THR A 174 -1.07 -8.39 1.56
N ALA A 175 0.18 -8.82 1.38
CA ALA A 175 0.94 -9.53 2.40
C ALA A 175 2.09 -8.68 2.93
N PHE A 176 2.14 -8.49 4.24
CA PHE A 176 3.24 -7.87 4.98
C PHE A 176 4.05 -8.97 5.67
N ARG A 177 5.29 -9.21 5.21
CA ARG A 177 6.07 -10.37 5.65
C ARG A 177 7.45 -9.98 6.14
N SER A 178 7.88 -10.58 7.25
CA SER A 178 9.27 -10.46 7.73
C SER A 178 9.76 -9.01 7.88
N ASN A 179 8.85 -8.07 8.11
CA ASN A 179 9.21 -6.70 8.46
C ASN A 179 9.42 -6.59 9.98
N LYS A 180 10.13 -5.56 10.44
CA LYS A 180 10.11 -5.25 11.86
C LYS A 180 8.72 -4.75 12.26
N ILE A 181 8.14 -3.78 11.51
CA ILE A 181 6.73 -3.40 11.62
C ILE A 181 6.10 -3.54 10.24
N GLY A 182 5.00 -4.31 10.12
CA GLY A 182 4.29 -4.48 8.85
C GLY A 182 3.68 -3.17 8.35
N VAL A 183 2.83 -2.54 9.18
CA VAL A 183 2.25 -1.21 8.91
C VAL A 183 2.38 -0.35 10.16
N ASN A 184 2.98 0.82 10.03
CA ASN A 184 3.21 1.76 11.13
C ASN A 184 2.54 3.10 10.85
N PHE A 185 1.65 3.48 11.74
CA PHE A 185 1.07 4.82 11.79
C PHE A 185 1.74 5.60 12.91
N SER A 186 2.61 6.55 12.57
CA SER A 186 3.26 7.42 13.55
C SER A 186 2.26 8.30 14.29
N VAL A 187 2.71 8.98 15.34
CA VAL A 187 1.88 9.95 16.07
C VAL A 187 1.39 11.01 15.07
N GLY A 188 0.09 11.05 14.87
CA GLY A 188 -0.58 12.02 14.00
C GLY A 188 -0.82 13.36 14.70
N GLY A 189 -1.07 14.39 13.89
CA GLY A 189 -1.60 15.68 14.38
C GLY A 189 -3.07 15.57 14.80
N ALA A 190 -3.73 16.70 14.95
CA ALA A 190 -5.14 16.77 15.37
C ALA A 190 -6.11 16.17 14.33
N ASP A 191 -5.67 16.03 13.08
CA ASP A 191 -6.47 15.49 11.97
C ASP A 191 -6.20 13.99 11.83
N SER A 192 -7.24 13.18 12.00
CA SER A 192 -7.14 11.72 12.03
C SER A 192 -6.91 11.14 10.66
N ASN A 193 -5.83 10.34 10.54
CA ASN A 193 -5.66 9.47 9.38
C ASN A 193 -6.62 8.30 9.46
N GLY A 194 -7.26 7.99 8.35
CA GLY A 194 -8.09 6.81 8.18
C GLY A 194 -7.36 5.71 7.46
N ALA A 195 -7.54 4.46 7.88
CA ALA A 195 -7.10 3.33 7.10
C ALA A 195 -8.09 2.17 7.14
N SER A 196 -8.21 1.51 5.99
CA SER A 196 -8.93 0.25 5.87
C SER A 196 -8.02 -0.81 5.24
N ILE A 197 -7.77 -1.90 5.99
CA ILE A 197 -6.95 -3.02 5.54
C ILE A 197 -7.83 -4.26 5.49
N THR A 198 -8.01 -4.81 4.30
CA THR A 198 -8.94 -5.92 4.11
C THR A 198 -8.31 -7.09 3.35
N ARG A 199 -8.72 -8.32 3.65
CA ARG A 199 -8.23 -9.58 3.03
C ARG A 199 -6.71 -9.66 2.93
N SER A 200 -6.03 -9.14 3.95
CA SER A 200 -4.57 -9.00 3.97
C SER A 200 -3.93 -9.94 4.98
N ARG A 201 -2.64 -10.16 4.84
CA ARG A 201 -1.89 -11.06 5.72
C ARG A 201 -0.72 -10.35 6.37
N PHE A 202 -0.57 -10.56 7.67
CA PHE A 202 0.55 -10.10 8.47
C PHE A 202 1.32 -11.33 8.97
N GLU A 203 2.49 -11.59 8.40
CA GLU A 203 3.20 -12.84 8.60
C GLU A 203 4.65 -12.61 9.03
N LYS A 204 5.07 -13.19 10.17
CA LYS A 204 6.47 -13.18 10.63
C LYS A 204 7.08 -11.79 10.84
N ASN A 205 6.27 -10.77 11.11
CA ASN A 205 6.75 -9.46 11.52
C ASN A 205 7.07 -9.46 13.03
N GLU A 206 7.88 -8.52 13.51
CA GLU A 206 7.97 -8.32 14.97
C GLU A 206 6.66 -7.71 15.49
N VAL A 207 6.13 -6.68 14.78
CA VAL A 207 4.78 -6.15 14.98
C VAL A 207 4.07 -6.14 13.63
N GLY A 208 2.88 -6.76 13.54
CA GLY A 208 2.11 -6.78 12.30
C GLY A 208 1.60 -5.39 11.93
N LEU A 209 0.88 -4.73 12.86
CA LEU A 209 0.40 -3.36 12.71
C LEU A 209 0.55 -2.61 14.02
N LEU A 210 1.04 -1.38 13.97
CA LEU A 210 1.17 -0.47 15.09
C LEU A 210 0.51 0.88 14.74
N THR A 211 -0.36 1.37 15.65
CA THR A 211 -1.02 2.66 15.49
C THR A 211 -0.93 3.51 16.75
N PHE A 212 -0.73 4.82 16.55
CA PHE A 212 -0.61 5.84 17.60
C PHE A 212 -1.73 6.87 17.52
N THR A 213 -1.75 7.83 18.46
CA THR A 213 -2.69 8.95 18.54
C THR A 213 -2.91 9.63 17.17
N GLY A 214 -4.13 10.06 16.93
CA GLY A 214 -4.52 10.74 15.69
C GLY A 214 -4.87 9.80 14.54
N ASN A 215 -4.76 8.48 14.73
CA ASN A 215 -5.03 7.50 13.68
C ASN A 215 -6.22 6.60 14.05
N SER A 216 -7.04 6.29 13.06
CA SER A 216 -8.15 5.32 13.16
C SER A 216 -8.03 4.28 12.06
N VAL A 217 -7.74 3.03 12.43
CA VAL A 217 -7.45 1.94 11.52
C VAL A 217 -8.48 0.85 11.67
N THR A 218 -8.98 0.32 10.56
CA THR A 218 -9.81 -0.89 10.54
C THR A 218 -9.10 -2.00 9.79
N VAL A 219 -8.96 -3.16 10.42
CA VAL A 219 -8.48 -4.40 9.81
C VAL A 219 -9.64 -5.39 9.75
N SER A 220 -9.96 -5.88 8.55
CA SER A 220 -11.07 -6.82 8.39
C SER A 220 -10.74 -7.99 7.47
N ASN A 221 -11.39 -9.13 7.70
CA ASN A 221 -11.25 -10.34 6.88
C ASN A 221 -9.78 -10.73 6.62
N SER A 222 -8.93 -10.52 7.61
CA SER A 222 -7.48 -10.62 7.48
C SER A 222 -6.91 -11.69 8.39
N THR A 223 -5.67 -12.09 8.14
CA THR A 223 -4.97 -13.08 8.97
C THR A 223 -3.68 -12.49 9.50
N ALA A 224 -3.41 -12.67 10.79
CA ALA A 224 -2.12 -12.34 11.40
C ALA A 224 -1.53 -13.59 12.06
N ALA A 225 -0.37 -14.04 11.55
CA ALA A 225 0.24 -15.29 12.01
C ALA A 225 1.77 -15.21 12.13
N GLY A 226 2.29 -15.77 13.21
CA GLY A 226 3.74 -15.89 13.42
C GLY A 226 4.44 -14.56 13.70
N ASN A 227 3.70 -13.52 14.12
CA ASN A 227 4.29 -12.23 14.49
C ASN A 227 4.70 -12.24 15.98
N GLY A 228 5.60 -11.34 16.38
CA GLY A 228 5.83 -11.07 17.79
C GLY A 228 4.57 -10.52 18.46
N VAL A 229 3.99 -9.45 17.89
CA VAL A 229 2.66 -8.93 18.20
C VAL A 229 1.89 -8.80 16.89
N ALA A 230 0.66 -9.35 16.82
CA ALA A 230 -0.11 -9.22 15.60
C ALA A 230 -0.59 -7.78 15.38
N PHE A 231 -1.35 -7.23 16.33
CA PHE A 231 -1.91 -5.89 16.24
C PHE A 231 -1.73 -5.12 17.55
N GLN A 232 -1.20 -3.91 17.46
CA GLN A 232 -0.90 -3.08 18.62
C GLN A 232 -1.43 -1.66 18.45
N THR A 233 -2.02 -1.12 19.52
CA THR A 233 -2.29 0.32 19.65
C THR A 233 -1.46 0.90 20.78
N ASP A 234 -1.01 2.14 20.63
CA ASP A 234 -0.25 2.87 21.63
C ASP A 234 -0.68 4.34 21.67
N GLN A 235 -0.40 5.04 22.78
CA GLN A 235 -0.59 6.48 22.95
C GLN A 235 -1.93 7.03 22.40
N GLY A 236 -3.05 6.36 22.66
CA GLY A 236 -4.37 6.80 22.21
C GLY A 236 -4.74 6.46 20.76
N GLY A 237 -3.96 5.65 20.06
CA GLY A 237 -4.30 5.12 18.73
C GLY A 237 -5.59 4.29 18.77
N LYS A 238 -6.33 4.28 17.67
CA LYS A 238 -7.60 3.53 17.55
C LYS A 238 -7.46 2.44 16.49
N LEU A 239 -7.85 1.21 16.84
CA LEU A 239 -7.82 0.07 15.94
C LEU A 239 -9.06 -0.80 16.12
N ASP A 240 -9.73 -1.06 15.01
CA ASP A 240 -10.83 -2.01 14.93
C ASP A 240 -10.36 -3.25 14.17
N VAL A 241 -10.52 -4.43 14.76
CA VAL A 241 -10.21 -5.71 14.11
C VAL A 241 -11.48 -6.53 14.01
N VAL A 242 -11.88 -6.84 12.80
CA VAL A 242 -13.17 -7.48 12.53
C VAL A 242 -13.00 -8.70 11.62
N LYS A 243 -13.71 -9.78 11.89
CA LYS A 243 -13.76 -11.00 11.06
C LYS A 243 -12.37 -11.51 10.67
N SER A 244 -11.45 -11.50 11.62
CA SER A 244 -10.05 -11.80 11.36
C SER A 244 -9.54 -12.99 12.18
N ILE A 245 -8.52 -13.67 11.67
CA ILE A 245 -7.87 -14.80 12.33
C ILE A 245 -6.51 -14.34 12.84
N ILE A 246 -6.29 -14.51 14.15
CA ILE A 246 -5.07 -14.07 14.84
C ILE A 246 -4.50 -15.27 15.56
N THR A 247 -3.42 -15.85 15.03
CA THR A 247 -2.92 -17.15 15.51
C THR A 247 -1.39 -17.25 15.47
N LYS A 248 -0.83 -18.06 16.38
CA LYS A 248 0.63 -18.31 16.43
C LYS A 248 1.49 -17.04 16.55
N ASN A 249 0.99 -16.02 17.23
CA ASN A 249 1.77 -14.82 17.56
C ASN A 249 2.26 -14.89 19.01
N GLY A 250 3.29 -14.12 19.35
CA GLY A 250 3.66 -13.93 20.74
C GLY A 250 2.51 -13.27 21.53
N ALA A 251 1.95 -12.19 20.97
CA ALA A 251 0.69 -11.61 21.43
C ALA A 251 -0.27 -11.40 20.25
N GLY A 252 -1.54 -11.73 20.42
CA GLY A 252 -2.57 -11.52 19.40
C GLY A 252 -2.89 -10.05 19.23
N VAL A 253 -3.58 -9.46 20.20
CA VAL A 253 -3.86 -8.02 20.23
C VAL A 253 -3.30 -7.41 21.51
N LYS A 254 -2.73 -6.21 21.39
CA LYS A 254 -2.09 -5.53 22.51
C LYS A 254 -2.43 -4.06 22.53
N THR A 255 -2.74 -3.51 23.71
CA THR A 255 -2.85 -2.06 23.92
C THR A 255 -1.78 -1.58 24.90
N SER A 256 -1.26 -0.38 24.69
CA SER A 256 -0.36 0.33 25.58
C SER A 256 -0.64 1.82 25.52
N GLY A 257 -0.08 2.59 26.44
CA GLY A 257 -0.12 4.06 26.40
C GLY A 257 -1.51 4.72 26.22
N GLY A 258 -2.61 4.09 26.68
CA GLY A 258 -3.96 4.63 26.50
C GLY A 258 -4.60 4.33 25.14
N GLY A 259 -4.04 3.42 24.32
CA GLY A 259 -4.61 3.00 23.04
C GLY A 259 -5.98 2.31 23.18
N HIS A 260 -6.81 2.42 22.15
CA HIS A 260 -8.13 1.81 22.08
C HIS A 260 -8.18 0.77 20.96
N LEU A 261 -8.51 -0.48 21.32
CA LEU A 261 -8.64 -1.57 20.36
C LEU A 261 -10.01 -2.22 20.51
N ARG A 262 -10.74 -2.40 19.41
CA ARG A 262 -12.00 -3.16 19.36
C ARG A 262 -11.81 -4.43 18.55
N ILE A 263 -12.41 -5.52 19.00
CA ILE A 263 -12.44 -6.80 18.30
C ILE A 263 -13.88 -7.28 18.14
N ALA A 264 -14.21 -7.76 16.95
CA ALA A 264 -15.51 -8.32 16.63
C ALA A 264 -15.39 -9.48 15.63
N ASP A 265 -16.14 -10.55 15.84
CA ASP A 265 -16.13 -11.76 14.97
C ASP A 265 -14.72 -12.34 14.72
N CYS A 266 -13.81 -12.21 15.66
CA CYS A 266 -12.44 -12.67 15.52
C CYS A 266 -12.19 -14.04 16.16
N ALA A 267 -11.29 -14.83 15.55
CA ALA A 267 -10.69 -16.00 16.15
C ALA A 267 -9.27 -15.66 16.62
N ILE A 268 -9.05 -15.62 17.93
CA ILE A 268 -7.76 -15.33 18.56
C ILE A 268 -7.32 -16.58 19.31
N THR A 269 -6.47 -17.40 18.68
CA THR A 269 -6.14 -18.73 19.20
C THR A 269 -4.70 -19.13 18.91
N GLY A 270 -4.11 -19.94 19.81
CA GLY A 270 -2.74 -20.44 19.63
C GLY A 270 -1.67 -19.36 19.73
N ASN A 271 -1.92 -18.26 20.40
CA ASN A 271 -0.94 -17.21 20.69
C ASN A 271 -0.33 -17.43 22.09
N GLY A 272 0.85 -16.86 22.36
CA GLY A 272 1.36 -16.81 23.74
C GLY A 272 0.38 -16.05 24.65
N THR A 273 -0.02 -14.83 24.23
CA THR A 273 -1.11 -14.09 24.87
C THR A 273 -2.15 -13.74 23.81
N GLY A 274 -3.42 -14.12 24.00
CA GLY A 274 -4.49 -13.79 23.07
C GLY A 274 -4.76 -12.29 23.03
N VAL A 275 -5.12 -11.71 24.20
CA VAL A 275 -5.38 -10.29 24.40
C VAL A 275 -4.51 -9.78 25.54
N SER A 276 -3.77 -8.70 25.31
CA SER A 276 -2.97 -8.02 26.33
C SER A 276 -3.45 -6.57 26.51
N THR A 277 -4.09 -6.28 27.62
CA THR A 277 -4.51 -4.93 27.98
C THR A 277 -3.45 -4.31 28.90
N GLY A 278 -2.61 -3.44 28.34
CA GLY A 278 -1.68 -2.64 29.16
C GLY A 278 -2.40 -1.46 29.82
N LEU A 279 -1.95 -0.24 29.53
CA LEU A 279 -2.61 1.00 29.98
C LEU A 279 -3.76 1.47 29.06
N GLY A 280 -4.07 0.70 27.99
CA GLY A 280 -5.16 0.99 27.05
C GLY A 280 -6.39 0.12 27.30
N ILE A 281 -7.39 0.27 26.42
CA ILE A 281 -8.68 -0.42 26.51
C ILE A 281 -8.83 -1.38 25.32
N VAL A 282 -9.22 -2.63 25.61
CA VAL A 282 -9.73 -3.57 24.60
C VAL A 282 -11.22 -3.77 24.79
N SER A 283 -12.00 -3.47 23.75
CA SER A 283 -13.44 -3.67 23.71
C SER A 283 -13.76 -4.90 22.82
N SER A 284 -14.33 -5.94 23.44
CA SER A 284 -14.79 -7.14 22.74
C SER A 284 -16.29 -7.09 22.52
N MET A 285 -16.76 -7.30 21.31
CA MET A 285 -18.19 -7.31 20.97
C MET A 285 -18.93 -8.59 21.38
N GLY A 286 -18.28 -9.48 22.15
CA GLY A 286 -18.91 -10.68 22.72
C GLY A 286 -19.07 -11.87 21.78
N ASN A 287 -18.75 -11.72 20.50
CA ASN A 287 -18.80 -12.76 19.46
C ASN A 287 -17.41 -13.23 19.00
N ASN A 288 -16.39 -12.95 19.81
CA ASN A 288 -15.03 -13.37 19.52
C ASN A 288 -14.73 -14.71 20.17
N MET A 289 -13.96 -15.53 19.48
CA MET A 289 -13.40 -16.78 20.00
C MET A 289 -11.98 -16.51 20.50
N ILE A 290 -11.81 -16.34 21.81
CA ILE A 290 -10.51 -16.12 22.46
C ILE A 290 -10.23 -17.32 23.35
N ILE A 291 -9.59 -18.34 22.81
CA ILE A 291 -9.34 -19.63 23.46
C ILE A 291 -8.04 -20.26 22.96
N ASN A 292 -7.52 -21.21 23.72
CA ASN A 292 -6.31 -21.97 23.38
C ASN A 292 -5.07 -21.09 23.17
N ASN A 293 -4.99 -19.97 23.85
CA ASN A 293 -3.75 -19.21 24.00
C ASN A 293 -3.08 -19.64 25.31
N ASP A 294 -1.77 -19.44 25.49
CA ASP A 294 -1.13 -19.73 26.78
C ASP A 294 -1.78 -18.88 27.88
N ILE A 295 -2.11 -17.61 27.53
CA ILE A 295 -2.92 -16.70 28.34
C ILE A 295 -3.99 -16.12 27.42
N ASP A 296 -5.27 -16.42 27.64
CA ASP A 296 -6.34 -15.90 26.78
C ASP A 296 -6.48 -14.38 26.92
N VAL A 297 -6.51 -13.87 28.14
CA VAL A 297 -6.59 -12.42 28.43
C VAL A 297 -5.66 -12.05 29.58
N ALA A 298 -4.73 -11.16 29.34
CA ALA A 298 -3.85 -10.56 30.33
C ALA A 298 -4.27 -9.11 30.60
N GLY A 299 -4.40 -8.70 31.89
CA GLY A 299 -4.81 -7.34 32.28
C GLY A 299 -6.30 -7.10 32.19
N THR A 300 -7.11 -7.91 32.84
CA THR A 300 -8.57 -7.95 32.73
C THR A 300 -9.31 -6.66 33.11
N GLN A 301 -8.72 -5.73 33.85
CA GLN A 301 -9.39 -4.49 34.27
C GLN A 301 -9.80 -3.58 33.11
N ASN A 302 -9.07 -3.65 31.98
CA ASN A 302 -9.30 -2.83 30.79
C ASN A 302 -9.84 -3.66 29.60
N PHE A 303 -10.36 -4.86 29.88
CA PHE A 303 -11.03 -5.70 28.90
C PHE A 303 -12.55 -5.61 29.08
N LEU A 304 -13.19 -4.91 28.16
CA LEU A 304 -14.62 -4.64 28.19
C LEU A 304 -15.36 -5.56 27.21
N THR A 305 -16.35 -6.29 27.69
CA THR A 305 -17.19 -7.13 26.82
C THR A 305 -18.56 -6.49 26.63
N PHE A 306 -18.95 -6.31 25.37
CA PHE A 306 -20.27 -5.83 24.96
C PHE A 306 -21.02 -6.98 24.31
N LEU A 307 -22.25 -7.25 24.78
CA LEU A 307 -23.11 -8.24 24.15
C LEU A 307 -23.66 -7.69 22.84
N PRO A 308 -23.77 -8.51 21.77
CA PRO A 308 -24.51 -8.13 20.57
C PRO A 308 -25.95 -7.76 20.94
N ARG A 309 -26.46 -6.68 20.41
CA ARG A 309 -27.87 -6.29 20.53
C ARG A 309 -28.70 -6.98 19.49
#